data_7fd4c23d3e8a6b686f06784e81530fba
#
_entry.id   7fd4c23d3e8a6b686f06784e81530fba
#
_cell.length_a   1.000
_cell.length_b   1.000
_cell.length_c   1.000
_cell.angle_alpha   90.00
_cell.angle_beta   90.00
_cell.angle_gamma   90.00
#
_symmetry.space_group_name_H-M   'P 1'
#
loop_
_entity.id
_entity.type
_entity.pdbx_description
1 polymer ?
#
loop_
_entity_poly.entity_id
_entity_poly.type
_entity_poly.pdbx_seq_one_letter_code
_entity_poly.pdbx_strand_id
1 'polypeptide(L)'
;MRFQLLPTAGVAYVAAAFAIFTLAAGPLAAAAATAEQAKAFSERAAAHIAQVGEEQAFADFTRKDGGFVDGELYVFCYDRNGINKAHGGNPAFVGRNLLHIKDPDGAEPNLLIVKMGFEQGRGWVDFKWPNPVTKRIENKSAYVIRTDDVVCGVGYYKE
;
A
#
# COMPACT_ATOMS: atom_id res chain seq x y z
N MET A 1 36.92 -45.95 -74.75
CA MET A 1 35.80 -45.40 -73.99
C MET A 1 36.33 -45.03 -72.60
N ARG A 2 36.50 -43.75 -72.34
CA ARG A 2 36.96 -43.21 -71.06
C ARG A 2 35.73 -42.63 -70.34
N PHE A 3 35.34 -43.22 -69.22
CA PHE A 3 34.32 -42.65 -68.33
C PHE A 3 35.00 -41.65 -67.37
N GLN A 4 34.59 -40.41 -67.43
CA GLN A 4 35.02 -39.32 -66.59
C GLN A 4 34.05 -39.28 -65.38
N LEU A 5 34.58 -39.47 -64.19
CA LEU A 5 33.87 -39.34 -62.93
C LEU A 5 33.86 -37.83 -62.54
N LEU A 6 32.68 -37.27 -62.35
CA LEU A 6 32.47 -35.92 -61.83
C LEU A 6 32.61 -35.88 -60.33
N PRO A 7 33.18 -34.81 -59.74
CA PRO A 7 33.31 -34.71 -58.29
C PRO A 7 31.99 -34.26 -57.67
N THR A 8 31.60 -34.93 -56.59
CA THR A 8 30.46 -34.54 -55.72
C THR A 8 30.81 -33.35 -54.90
N ALA A 9 30.03 -32.26 -55.03
CA ALA A 9 30.13 -31.06 -54.20
C ALA A 9 29.64 -31.34 -52.77
N GLY A 10 30.52 -31.21 -51.81
CA GLY A 10 30.19 -31.29 -50.38
C GLY A 10 29.41 -30.06 -49.92
N VAL A 11 28.21 -30.27 -49.39
CA VAL A 11 27.38 -29.24 -48.76
C VAL A 11 27.91 -29.05 -47.31
N ALA A 12 28.51 -27.89 -47.04
CA ALA A 12 28.91 -27.52 -45.71
C ALA A 12 27.66 -26.97 -44.92
N TYR A 13 27.25 -27.73 -43.90
CA TYR A 13 26.23 -27.25 -42.96
C TYR A 13 26.90 -26.28 -41.97
N VAL A 14 26.55 -25.00 -42.05
CA VAL A 14 26.87 -23.98 -41.04
C VAL A 14 25.85 -24.11 -39.94
N ALA A 15 26.24 -24.69 -38.82
CA ALA A 15 25.42 -24.72 -37.59
C ALA A 15 25.48 -23.33 -36.94
N ALA A 16 24.39 -22.54 -37.08
CA ALA A 16 24.19 -21.30 -36.35
C ALA A 16 23.77 -21.63 -34.90
N ALA A 17 24.68 -21.48 -33.94
CA ALA A 17 24.38 -21.58 -32.52
C ALA A 17 23.57 -20.33 -32.09
N PHE A 18 22.27 -20.48 -31.88
CA PHE A 18 21.44 -19.48 -31.21
C PHE A 18 21.74 -19.53 -29.71
N ALA A 19 22.49 -18.56 -29.21
CA ALA A 19 22.64 -18.34 -27.77
C ALA A 19 21.31 -17.74 -27.23
N ILE A 20 20.52 -18.54 -26.54
CA ILE A 20 19.33 -18.09 -25.81
C ILE A 20 19.83 -17.35 -24.57
N PHE A 21 19.80 -16.03 -24.59
CA PHE A 21 20.08 -15.17 -23.45
C PHE A 21 18.81 -15.15 -22.58
N THR A 22 18.75 -16.05 -21.58
CA THR A 22 17.68 -16.00 -20.57
C THR A 22 17.91 -14.79 -19.66
N LEU A 23 17.17 -13.71 -19.88
CA LEU A 23 17.08 -12.60 -18.94
C LEU A 23 16.40 -13.14 -17.67
N ALA A 24 17.18 -13.38 -16.63
CA ALA A 24 16.64 -13.67 -15.31
C ALA A 24 16.01 -12.37 -14.76
N ALA A 25 14.69 -12.24 -14.90
CA ALA A 25 13.93 -11.20 -14.18
C ALA A 25 13.99 -11.55 -12.69
N GLY A 26 14.89 -10.90 -11.95
CA GLY A 26 14.89 -10.94 -10.50
C GLY A 26 13.55 -10.38 -9.96
N PRO A 27 13.13 -10.78 -8.74
CA PRO A 27 11.93 -10.19 -8.13
C PRO A 27 12.14 -8.68 -8.01
N LEU A 28 11.27 -7.90 -8.68
CA LEU A 28 11.20 -6.47 -8.48
C LEU A 28 10.75 -6.27 -7.04
N ALA A 29 11.64 -5.83 -6.15
CA ALA A 29 11.24 -5.39 -4.82
C ALA A 29 10.24 -4.25 -5.02
N ALA A 30 9.03 -4.40 -4.46
CA ALA A 30 8.06 -3.32 -4.50
C ALA A 30 8.70 -2.09 -3.86
N ALA A 31 8.75 -0.97 -4.58
CA ALA A 31 9.28 0.27 -4.03
C ALA A 31 8.45 0.66 -2.80
N ALA A 32 9.10 1.19 -1.76
CA ALA A 32 8.41 1.73 -0.59
C ALA A 32 7.41 2.82 -1.03
N ALA A 33 6.27 2.89 -0.35
CA ALA A 33 5.27 3.90 -0.67
C ALA A 33 5.76 5.31 -0.31
N THR A 34 5.29 6.31 -1.06
CA THR A 34 5.69 7.72 -0.88
C THR A 34 4.63 8.55 -0.15
N ALA A 35 5.04 9.73 0.32
CA ALA A 35 4.12 10.71 0.92
C ALA A 35 3.01 11.12 -0.06
N GLU A 36 3.35 11.34 -1.33
CA GLU A 36 2.40 11.72 -2.38
C GLU A 36 1.36 10.62 -2.60
N GLN A 37 1.79 9.35 -2.63
CA GLN A 37 0.90 8.20 -2.77
C GLN A 37 -0.04 8.09 -1.57
N ALA A 38 0.47 8.22 -0.33
CA ALA A 38 -0.34 8.17 0.88
C ALA A 38 -1.38 9.30 0.90
N LYS A 39 -0.99 10.53 0.53
CA LYS A 39 -1.90 11.68 0.45
C LYS A 39 -2.98 11.47 -0.61
N ALA A 40 -2.61 11.10 -1.83
CA ALA A 40 -3.57 10.84 -2.90
C ALA A 40 -4.56 9.71 -2.54
N PHE A 41 -4.06 8.68 -1.83
CA PHE A 41 -4.90 7.59 -1.35
C PHE A 41 -5.90 8.05 -0.27
N SER A 42 -5.49 8.95 0.65
CA SER A 42 -6.37 9.56 1.65
C SER A 42 -7.46 10.43 1.00
N GLU A 43 -7.09 11.22 -0.01
CA GLU A 43 -8.03 12.04 -0.77
C GLU A 43 -9.05 11.17 -1.52
N ARG A 44 -8.61 10.06 -2.12
CA ARG A 44 -9.48 9.08 -2.75
C ARG A 44 -10.44 8.43 -1.76
N ALA A 45 -9.98 8.11 -0.54
CA ALA A 45 -10.82 7.56 0.51
C ALA A 45 -11.91 8.56 0.95
N ALA A 46 -11.55 9.83 1.14
CA ALA A 46 -12.51 10.88 1.47
C ALA A 46 -13.55 11.08 0.37
N ALA A 47 -13.15 11.07 -0.90
CA ALA A 47 -14.05 11.15 -2.04
C ALA A 47 -14.98 9.92 -2.11
N HIS A 48 -14.50 8.73 -1.78
CA HIS A 48 -15.32 7.51 -1.75
C HIS A 48 -16.41 7.58 -0.68
N ILE A 49 -16.11 8.08 0.53
CA ILE A 49 -17.12 8.32 1.56
C ILE A 49 -18.24 9.24 1.04
N ALA A 50 -17.88 10.32 0.37
CA ALA A 50 -18.84 11.25 -0.19
C ALA A 50 -19.73 10.64 -1.30
N GLN A 51 -19.21 9.63 -2.01
CA GLN A 51 -19.92 8.96 -3.12
C GLN A 51 -20.88 7.87 -2.64
N VAL A 52 -20.46 7.02 -1.69
CA VAL A 52 -21.18 5.80 -1.31
C VAL A 52 -21.72 5.82 0.12
N GLY A 53 -21.38 6.83 0.91
CA GLY A 53 -21.71 6.94 2.34
C GLY A 53 -20.73 6.15 3.22
N GLU A 54 -20.76 6.46 4.53
CA GLU A 54 -19.81 5.91 5.51
C GLU A 54 -19.89 4.38 5.63
N GLU A 55 -21.08 3.82 5.72
CA GLU A 55 -21.28 2.38 5.93
C GLU A 55 -20.61 1.55 4.83
N GLN A 56 -20.91 1.86 3.57
CA GLN A 56 -20.32 1.16 2.44
C GLN A 56 -18.81 1.43 2.33
N ALA A 57 -18.40 2.68 2.52
CA ALA A 57 -16.98 3.05 2.46
C ALA A 57 -16.15 2.31 3.53
N PHE A 58 -16.62 2.22 4.77
CA PHE A 58 -15.92 1.52 5.84
C PHE A 58 -15.82 0.02 5.59
N ALA A 59 -16.85 -0.59 5.00
CA ALA A 59 -16.80 -1.97 4.55
C ALA A 59 -15.72 -2.16 3.48
N ASP A 60 -15.65 -1.27 2.48
CA ASP A 60 -14.67 -1.33 1.41
C ASP A 60 -13.24 -1.07 1.93
N PHE A 61 -13.03 -0.14 2.86
CA PHE A 61 -11.73 0.17 3.45
C PHE A 61 -11.17 -0.98 4.29
N THR A 62 -12.04 -1.78 4.88
CA THR A 62 -11.65 -2.86 5.79
C THR A 62 -11.32 -4.15 5.03
N ARG A 63 -11.93 -4.38 3.85
CA ARG A 63 -11.69 -5.58 3.05
C ARG A 63 -10.40 -5.43 2.22
N LYS A 64 -9.65 -6.53 2.08
CA LYS A 64 -8.44 -6.55 1.26
C LYS A 64 -8.70 -6.33 -0.23
N ASP A 65 -9.85 -6.78 -0.71
CA ASP A 65 -10.33 -6.67 -2.10
C ASP A 65 -11.22 -5.45 -2.35
N GLY A 66 -11.41 -4.59 -1.35
CA GLY A 66 -12.22 -3.38 -1.43
C GLY A 66 -11.58 -2.21 -2.20
N GLY A 67 -10.34 -2.39 -2.69
CA GLY A 67 -9.61 -1.36 -3.45
C GLY A 67 -8.91 -0.29 -2.61
N PHE A 68 -8.92 -0.45 -1.27
CA PHE A 68 -8.35 0.52 -0.32
C PHE A 68 -7.25 -0.07 0.58
N VAL A 69 -6.60 -1.13 0.09
CA VAL A 69 -5.39 -1.73 0.64
C VAL A 69 -4.44 -2.02 -0.50
N ASP A 70 -3.22 -1.48 -0.44
CA ASP A 70 -2.17 -1.70 -1.43
C ASP A 70 -0.81 -1.77 -0.72
N GLY A 71 -0.32 -2.99 -0.52
CA GLY A 71 0.91 -3.25 0.23
C GLY A 71 0.85 -2.70 1.65
N GLU A 72 1.66 -1.69 1.94
CA GLU A 72 1.70 -1.00 3.24
C GLU A 72 0.71 0.18 3.34
N LEU A 73 0.13 0.61 2.21
CA LEU A 73 -0.90 1.65 2.18
C LEU A 73 -2.26 1.04 2.48
N TYR A 74 -2.93 1.51 3.49
CA TYR A 74 -4.29 1.12 3.84
C TYR A 74 -5.02 2.26 4.52
N VAL A 75 -6.35 2.32 4.33
CA VAL A 75 -7.20 3.29 5.00
C VAL A 75 -7.48 2.85 6.43
N PHE A 76 -7.47 3.81 7.34
CA PHE A 76 -8.01 3.69 8.70
C PHE A 76 -8.91 4.88 8.99
N CYS A 77 -9.94 4.67 9.83
CA CYS A 77 -10.89 5.72 10.21
C CYS A 77 -11.21 5.64 11.70
N TYR A 78 -11.33 6.81 12.33
CA TYR A 78 -11.72 6.96 13.73
C TYR A 78 -12.84 7.99 13.87
N ASP A 79 -13.78 7.75 14.78
CA ASP A 79 -14.67 8.80 15.23
C ASP A 79 -13.99 9.72 16.28
N ARG A 80 -14.72 10.77 16.72
CA ARG A 80 -14.22 11.74 17.72
C ARG A 80 -13.80 11.10 19.05
N ASN A 81 -14.36 9.96 19.41
CA ASN A 81 -14.08 9.24 20.65
C ASN A 81 -12.94 8.20 20.48
N GLY A 82 -12.34 8.09 19.28
CA GLY A 82 -11.28 7.13 18.99
C GLY A 82 -11.77 5.71 18.75
N ILE A 83 -13.07 5.53 18.49
CA ILE A 83 -13.59 4.24 18.03
C ILE A 83 -13.16 4.05 16.59
N ASN A 84 -12.46 2.94 16.33
CA ASN A 84 -12.07 2.59 14.97
C ASN A 84 -13.27 2.18 14.14
N LYS A 85 -13.50 2.84 13.03
CA LYS A 85 -14.64 2.60 12.12
C LYS A 85 -14.26 1.75 10.92
N ALA A 86 -12.99 1.83 10.48
CA ALA A 86 -12.44 1.03 9.41
C ALA A 86 -10.92 0.87 9.57
N HIS A 87 -10.35 -0.27 9.19
CA HIS A 87 -8.92 -0.49 9.25
C HIS A 87 -8.44 -1.58 8.29
N GLY A 88 -7.94 -1.18 7.12
CA GLY A 88 -7.47 -2.12 6.08
C GLY A 88 -6.26 -2.96 6.49
N GLY A 89 -5.38 -2.42 7.37
CA GLY A 89 -4.21 -3.16 7.85
C GLY A 89 -4.51 -4.19 8.94
N ASN A 90 -5.58 -4.00 9.72
CA ASN A 90 -6.00 -4.95 10.76
C ASN A 90 -7.51 -4.82 11.07
N PRO A 91 -8.36 -5.61 10.41
CA PRO A 91 -9.82 -5.58 10.63
C PRO A 91 -10.27 -5.84 12.07
N ALA A 92 -9.45 -6.50 12.89
CA ALA A 92 -9.76 -6.77 14.30
C ALA A 92 -9.84 -5.51 15.18
N PHE A 93 -9.40 -4.36 14.68
CA PHE A 93 -9.50 -3.08 15.37
C PHE A 93 -10.88 -2.44 15.24
N VAL A 94 -11.65 -2.79 14.22
CA VAL A 94 -12.98 -2.19 13.97
C VAL A 94 -13.90 -2.36 15.17
N GLY A 95 -14.53 -1.27 15.58
CA GLY A 95 -15.42 -1.21 16.75
C GLY A 95 -14.70 -1.02 18.09
N ARG A 96 -13.37 -1.07 18.14
CA ARG A 96 -12.60 -0.90 19.39
C ARG A 96 -12.24 0.57 19.61
N ASN A 97 -12.24 0.97 20.88
CA ASN A 97 -11.65 2.26 21.26
C ASN A 97 -10.13 2.12 21.32
N LEU A 98 -9.45 2.83 20.45
CA LEU A 98 -7.98 2.80 20.34
C LEU A 98 -7.34 4.15 20.67
N LEU A 99 -8.11 5.12 21.22
CA LEU A 99 -7.70 6.50 21.38
C LEU A 99 -6.36 6.65 22.13
N HIS A 100 -6.21 5.88 23.20
CA HIS A 100 -5.06 6.00 24.12
C HIS A 100 -4.03 4.86 23.98
N ILE A 101 -4.03 4.16 22.85
CA ILE A 101 -2.94 3.23 22.55
C ILE A 101 -1.66 4.02 22.39
N LYS A 102 -0.60 3.56 23.05
CA LYS A 102 0.74 4.18 22.99
C LYS A 102 1.63 3.42 22.02
N ASP A 103 2.41 4.16 21.30
CA ASP A 103 3.53 3.63 20.53
C ASP A 103 4.76 3.39 21.45
N PRO A 104 5.86 2.79 20.95
CA PRO A 104 7.05 2.52 21.78
C PRO A 104 7.71 3.75 22.39
N ASP A 105 7.50 4.94 21.83
CA ASP A 105 8.03 6.21 22.35
C ASP A 105 7.07 6.86 23.36
N GLY A 106 5.91 6.23 23.62
CA GLY A 106 4.88 6.72 24.54
C GLY A 106 3.93 7.74 23.95
N ALA A 107 4.04 8.06 22.65
CA ALA A 107 3.06 8.86 21.93
C ALA A 107 1.73 8.11 21.77
N GLU A 108 0.64 8.85 21.65
CA GLU A 108 -0.71 8.32 21.43
C GLU A 108 -1.14 8.61 19.99
N PRO A 109 -0.76 7.77 19.00
CA PRO A 109 -0.97 8.03 17.58
C PRO A 109 -2.42 8.37 17.21
N ASN A 110 -3.36 7.60 17.78
CA ASN A 110 -4.77 7.75 17.43
C ASN A 110 -5.37 9.03 18.01
N LEU A 111 -4.91 9.46 19.19
CA LEU A 111 -5.27 10.77 19.75
C LEU A 111 -4.75 11.91 18.88
N LEU A 112 -3.51 11.82 18.39
CA LEU A 112 -2.93 12.81 17.49
C LEU A 112 -3.70 12.87 16.15
N ILE A 113 -4.08 11.72 15.59
CA ILE A 113 -4.91 11.62 14.38
C ILE A 113 -6.26 12.28 14.58
N VAL A 114 -6.96 11.93 15.66
CA VAL A 114 -8.28 12.51 15.98
C VAL A 114 -8.18 14.02 16.16
N LYS A 115 -7.21 14.50 16.95
CA LYS A 115 -6.99 15.95 17.12
C LYS A 115 -6.69 16.64 15.79
N MET A 116 -5.76 16.12 14.98
CA MET A 116 -5.46 16.70 13.67
C MET A 116 -6.71 16.85 12.81
N GLY A 117 -7.52 15.80 12.69
CA GLY A 117 -8.74 15.84 11.89
C GLY A 117 -9.79 16.78 12.42
N PHE A 118 -10.11 16.73 13.71
CA PHE A 118 -11.20 17.51 14.29
C PHE A 118 -10.85 18.97 14.61
N GLU A 119 -9.58 19.30 14.81
CA GLU A 119 -9.11 20.67 15.09
C GLU A 119 -8.63 21.39 13.83
N GLN A 120 -7.95 20.68 12.90
CA GLN A 120 -7.33 21.28 11.71
C GLN A 120 -8.03 20.86 10.39
N GLY A 121 -8.92 19.89 10.42
CA GLY A 121 -9.60 19.34 9.26
C GLY A 121 -8.78 18.33 8.47
N ARG A 122 -7.47 18.56 8.30
CA ARG A 122 -6.54 17.67 7.60
C ARG A 122 -5.09 17.97 7.95
N GLY A 123 -4.20 17.01 7.76
CA GLY A 123 -2.77 17.24 7.95
C GLY A 123 -1.99 15.93 8.07
N TRP A 124 -0.68 16.08 8.28
CA TRP A 124 0.23 14.97 8.51
C TRP A 124 0.39 14.69 9.99
N VAL A 125 0.45 13.41 10.36
CA VAL A 125 0.71 12.94 11.73
C VAL A 125 1.82 11.89 11.66
N ASP A 126 2.88 12.08 12.45
CA ASP A 126 4.03 11.19 12.56
C ASP A 126 3.96 10.35 13.84
N PHE A 127 4.18 9.04 13.72
CA PHE A 127 4.14 8.10 14.84
C PHE A 127 4.83 6.78 14.47
N LYS A 128 5.01 5.89 15.45
CA LYS A 128 5.46 4.51 15.17
C LYS A 128 4.27 3.56 15.12
N TRP A 129 4.28 2.68 14.11
CA TRP A 129 3.18 1.73 13.91
C TRP A 129 3.67 0.42 13.29
N PRO A 130 3.01 -0.72 13.58
CA PRO A 130 3.32 -1.99 12.92
C PRO A 130 3.10 -1.91 11.40
N ASN A 131 4.16 -2.20 10.63
CA ASN A 131 4.06 -2.29 9.18
C ASN A 131 3.44 -3.66 8.80
N PRO A 132 2.34 -3.70 8.02
CA PRO A 132 1.67 -4.95 7.67
C PRO A 132 2.48 -5.84 6.74
N VAL A 133 3.49 -5.30 6.05
CA VAL A 133 4.37 -6.03 5.13
C VAL A 133 5.57 -6.59 5.86
N THR A 134 6.36 -5.75 6.54
CA THR A 134 7.60 -6.14 7.22
C THR A 134 7.37 -6.79 8.58
N LYS A 135 6.19 -6.61 9.18
CA LYS A 135 5.81 -7.07 10.54
C LYS A 135 6.61 -6.42 11.66
N ARG A 136 7.32 -5.34 11.38
CA ARG A 136 8.10 -4.56 12.35
C ARG A 136 7.36 -3.27 12.72
N ILE A 137 7.69 -2.71 13.87
CA ILE A 137 7.27 -1.35 14.24
C ILE A 137 8.24 -0.39 13.58
N GLU A 138 7.71 0.51 12.74
CA GLU A 138 8.49 1.43 11.93
C GLU A 138 7.92 2.85 12.03
N ASN A 139 8.72 3.85 11.66
CA ASN A 139 8.26 5.23 11.59
C ASN A 139 7.22 5.38 10.47
N LYS A 140 6.04 5.87 10.81
CA LYS A 140 4.93 6.09 9.88
C LYS A 140 4.55 7.56 9.83
N SER A 141 4.27 8.07 8.65
CA SER A 141 3.64 9.37 8.46
C SER A 141 2.30 9.16 7.76
N ALA A 142 1.23 9.65 8.36
CA ALA A 142 -0.11 9.51 7.80
C ALA A 142 -0.71 10.87 7.46
N TYR A 143 -1.26 10.99 6.26
CA TYR A 143 -2.10 12.11 5.88
C TYR A 143 -3.54 11.80 6.26
N VAL A 144 -4.13 12.63 7.08
CA VAL A 144 -5.50 12.43 7.58
C VAL A 144 -6.41 13.54 7.09
N ILE A 145 -7.68 13.19 6.84
CA ILE A 145 -8.72 14.10 6.37
C ILE A 145 -9.99 13.82 7.19
N ARG A 146 -10.59 14.87 7.73
CA ARG A 146 -11.91 14.79 8.35
C ARG A 146 -12.99 14.78 7.28
N THR A 147 -13.93 13.85 7.41
CA THR A 147 -15.19 13.79 6.66
C THR A 147 -16.32 13.70 7.67
N ASP A 148 -17.12 14.75 7.80
CA ASP A 148 -18.23 14.86 8.77
C ASP A 148 -17.83 14.45 10.20
N ASP A 149 -18.24 13.26 10.66
CA ASP A 149 -18.07 12.78 12.04
C ASP A 149 -16.88 11.84 12.22
N VAL A 150 -16.09 11.60 11.17
CA VAL A 150 -14.91 10.75 11.24
C VAL A 150 -13.66 11.44 10.66
N VAL A 151 -12.51 10.96 11.09
CA VAL A 151 -11.22 11.25 10.47
C VAL A 151 -10.66 9.97 9.87
N CYS A 152 -10.38 9.99 8.58
CA CYS A 152 -9.75 8.88 7.86
C CYS A 152 -8.38 9.28 7.35
N GLY A 153 -7.48 8.31 7.21
CA GLY A 153 -6.16 8.57 6.70
C GLY A 153 -5.47 7.34 6.14
N VAL A 154 -4.39 7.60 5.43
CA VAL A 154 -3.45 6.60 4.91
C VAL A 154 -2.05 7.06 5.25
N GLY A 155 -1.18 6.14 5.65
CA GLY A 155 0.20 6.47 5.95
C GLY A 155 1.17 5.58 5.21
N TYR A 156 2.34 6.14 4.89
CA TYR A 156 3.51 5.44 4.40
C TYR A 156 4.54 5.28 5.51
N TYR A 157 5.45 4.32 5.37
CA TYR A 157 6.53 4.10 6.32
C TYR A 157 7.81 4.77 5.82
N LYS A 158 8.45 5.55 6.71
CA LYS A 158 9.68 6.29 6.39
C LYS A 158 10.88 5.35 6.45
N GLU A 159 11.79 5.48 5.51
CA GLU A 159 13.11 4.83 5.54
C GLU A 159 14.02 5.40 6.64
#